data_a39ceef25009459e000ed7937bc4f842
#
_entry.id   a39ceef25009459e000ed7937bc4f842
#
_cell.length_a   1.000
_cell.length_b   1.000
_cell.length_c   1.000
_cell.angle_alpha   90.00
_cell.angle_beta   90.00
_cell.angle_gamma   90.00
#
_symmetry.space_group_name_H-M   'P 1'
#
loop_
_entity.id
_entity.type
_entity.pdbx_description
1 polymer ?
#
loop_
_entity_poly.entity_id
_entity_poly.type
_entity_poly.pdbx_seq_one_letter_code
_entity_poly.pdbx_strand_id
1 'polypeptide(L)'
;MAVAFEQAVLDIRAQQDKARSSGEAFRPRWPMIVLRSPKGWTGPEEVDGKKVENFWRSHQVPVADVRSNESHLRLLEEWMNSYRPWELFDESGAVREEIRALAPKGDRRMGSNPHTNGGVLRKDLLFPAIEAYAIQVDQPGTKEVENTYPLGEVIRDLIRQNPNGYKLFGPDETHSNRLQAVYEVSKKAWMANFLPEDLNGSELARDGSVIEMLSEHTLVGMMEGYLYTGRNGFFHTYEAFAHVISSMYNQHCKWLEHCEEIPWRAPIGPWNCLISSTVWRQDHNGFTHQDPGFMDLAGNKKGSITRVYLPADANCLLAVAEQALTETNVANIIVSDKQKHLQYLNLDEARRHVAKGAGIWEWACNDGHSSELEDPDVVLASAGDIPTKECLGAIEILREQIPQLKVRY
;
A
#
# COMPACT_ATOMS: atom_id res chain seq x y z
N MET A 1 -36.27 8.17 -9.20
CA MET A 1 -35.19 7.80 -8.26
C MET A 1 -35.69 6.81 -7.22
N ALA A 2 -36.69 7.13 -6.37
CA ALA A 2 -37.19 6.24 -5.31
C ALA A 2 -37.51 4.81 -5.82
N VAL A 3 -38.29 4.67 -6.91
CA VAL A 3 -38.62 3.37 -7.50
C VAL A 3 -37.38 2.55 -7.88
N ALA A 4 -36.33 3.19 -8.43
CA ALA A 4 -35.10 2.49 -8.78
C ALA A 4 -34.33 2.02 -7.53
N PHE A 5 -34.33 2.79 -6.45
CA PHE A 5 -33.76 2.37 -5.17
C PHE A 5 -34.53 1.22 -4.54
N GLU A 6 -35.86 1.30 -4.54
CA GLU A 6 -36.73 0.23 -4.04
C GLU A 6 -36.50 -1.09 -4.81
N GLN A 7 -36.47 -1.03 -6.14
CA GLN A 7 -36.16 -2.21 -6.95
C GLN A 7 -34.79 -2.79 -6.66
N ALA A 8 -33.76 -1.95 -6.52
CA ALA A 8 -32.41 -2.42 -6.18
C ALA A 8 -32.38 -3.13 -4.81
N VAL A 9 -33.10 -2.61 -3.81
CA VAL A 9 -33.22 -3.26 -2.49
C VAL A 9 -33.94 -4.62 -2.60
N LEU A 10 -35.01 -4.70 -3.38
CA LEU A 10 -35.73 -5.96 -3.61
C LEU A 10 -34.84 -7.00 -4.31
N ASP A 11 -34.09 -6.59 -5.33
CA ASP A 11 -33.16 -7.45 -6.04
C ASP A 11 -32.03 -7.98 -5.11
N ILE A 12 -31.48 -7.10 -4.25
CA ILE A 12 -30.47 -7.50 -3.25
C ILE A 12 -31.04 -8.56 -2.31
N ARG A 13 -32.23 -8.31 -1.75
CA ARG A 13 -32.89 -9.26 -0.84
C ARG A 13 -33.17 -10.60 -1.50
N ALA A 14 -33.69 -10.58 -2.74
CA ALA A 14 -33.91 -11.81 -3.51
C ALA A 14 -32.64 -12.64 -3.72
N GLN A 15 -31.50 -12.00 -4.01
CA GLN A 15 -30.22 -12.68 -4.11
C GLN A 15 -29.75 -13.26 -2.77
N GLN A 16 -29.91 -12.51 -1.68
CA GLN A 16 -29.58 -12.97 -0.34
C GLN A 16 -30.44 -14.18 0.09
N ASP A 17 -31.74 -14.13 -0.17
CA ASP A 17 -32.66 -15.21 0.17
C ASP A 17 -32.37 -16.47 -0.66
N LYS A 18 -32.06 -16.30 -1.95
CA LYS A 18 -31.62 -17.39 -2.81
C LYS A 18 -30.35 -18.07 -2.25
N ALA A 19 -29.34 -17.27 -1.87
CA ALA A 19 -28.09 -17.80 -1.30
C ALA A 19 -28.33 -18.60 -0.01
N ARG A 20 -29.23 -18.12 0.86
CA ARG A 20 -29.54 -18.78 2.13
C ARG A 20 -30.38 -20.03 1.96
N SER A 21 -31.31 -20.05 0.99
CA SER A 21 -32.24 -21.16 0.80
C SER A 21 -31.66 -22.29 -0.04
N SER A 22 -30.83 -21.99 -1.04
CA SER A 22 -30.25 -23.02 -1.92
C SER A 22 -29.13 -23.82 -1.26
N GLY A 23 -28.39 -23.21 -0.32
CA GLY A 23 -27.15 -23.80 0.23
C GLY A 23 -26.03 -23.92 -0.80
N GLU A 24 -26.23 -23.48 -2.03
CA GLU A 24 -25.27 -23.54 -3.11
C GLU A 24 -24.55 -22.20 -3.29
N ALA A 25 -23.23 -22.26 -3.47
CA ALA A 25 -22.45 -21.08 -3.83
C ALA A 25 -22.73 -20.69 -5.29
N PHE A 26 -23.24 -19.50 -5.52
CA PHE A 26 -23.41 -18.93 -6.85
C PHE A 26 -22.90 -17.49 -6.89
N ARG A 27 -22.64 -16.99 -8.08
CA ARG A 27 -22.22 -15.60 -8.29
C ARG A 27 -23.45 -14.72 -8.52
N PRO A 28 -23.87 -13.91 -7.55
CA PRO A 28 -25.02 -13.04 -7.70
C PRO A 28 -24.71 -11.89 -8.66
N ARG A 29 -25.73 -11.42 -9.37
CA ARG A 29 -25.69 -10.17 -10.14
C ARG A 29 -26.27 -9.07 -9.27
N TRP A 30 -25.38 -8.35 -8.59
CA TRP A 30 -25.78 -7.21 -7.77
C TRP A 30 -26.27 -6.06 -8.64
N PRO A 31 -27.34 -5.34 -8.25
CA PRO A 31 -27.77 -4.15 -8.98
C PRO A 31 -26.73 -3.04 -8.85
N MET A 32 -26.57 -2.29 -9.93
CA MET A 32 -25.76 -1.08 -9.95
C MET A 32 -26.65 0.08 -10.38
N ILE A 33 -26.69 1.14 -9.56
CA ILE A 33 -27.47 2.34 -9.86
C ILE A 33 -26.57 3.36 -10.55
N VAL A 34 -26.88 3.73 -11.78
CA VAL A 34 -26.20 4.77 -12.53
C VAL A 34 -27.02 6.05 -12.45
N LEU A 35 -26.60 7.00 -11.63
CA LEU A 35 -27.23 8.31 -11.52
C LEU A 35 -26.76 9.23 -12.66
N ARG A 36 -27.69 9.61 -13.54
CA ARG A 36 -27.46 10.59 -14.60
C ARG A 36 -28.21 11.87 -14.27
N SER A 37 -27.51 12.94 -14.01
CA SER A 37 -28.04 14.26 -13.72
C SER A 37 -27.24 15.35 -14.44
N PRO A 38 -27.82 16.51 -14.73
CA PRO A 38 -27.03 17.66 -15.18
C PRO A 38 -26.04 18.06 -14.10
N LYS A 39 -24.86 18.51 -14.50
CA LYS A 39 -23.88 19.07 -13.56
C LYS A 39 -24.47 20.30 -12.88
N GLY A 40 -24.36 20.41 -11.55
CA GLY A 40 -24.98 21.49 -10.78
C GLY A 40 -26.49 21.29 -10.55
N TRP A 41 -27.02 20.09 -10.76
CA TRP A 41 -28.42 19.76 -10.51
C TRP A 41 -28.85 20.16 -9.09
N THR A 42 -30.05 20.72 -9.01
CA THR A 42 -30.64 21.36 -7.82
C THR A 42 -30.11 22.75 -7.46
N GLY A 43 -29.03 23.22 -8.11
CA GLY A 43 -28.56 24.58 -7.97
C GLY A 43 -29.28 25.54 -8.95
N PRO A 44 -28.90 26.83 -8.97
CA PRO A 44 -29.47 27.80 -9.90
C PRO A 44 -29.15 27.42 -11.35
N GLU A 45 -30.15 27.51 -12.21
CA GLU A 45 -29.98 27.25 -13.65
C GLU A 45 -29.11 28.33 -14.32
N GLU A 46 -29.24 29.57 -13.82
CA GLU A 46 -28.58 30.76 -14.36
C GLU A 46 -28.18 31.75 -13.26
N VAL A 47 -27.06 32.42 -13.41
CA VAL A 47 -26.57 33.51 -12.54
C VAL A 47 -26.09 34.67 -13.43
N ASP A 48 -26.58 35.89 -13.19
CA ASP A 48 -26.23 37.08 -13.97
C ASP A 48 -26.42 36.92 -15.49
N GLY A 49 -27.50 36.28 -15.91
CA GLY A 49 -27.80 36.02 -17.32
C GLY A 49 -26.87 34.95 -17.96
N LYS A 50 -26.12 34.21 -17.16
CA LYS A 50 -25.20 33.18 -17.64
C LYS A 50 -25.60 31.80 -17.15
N LYS A 51 -25.74 30.87 -18.10
CA LYS A 51 -26.08 29.47 -17.79
C LYS A 51 -25.07 28.84 -16.82
N VAL A 52 -25.57 28.21 -15.77
CA VAL A 52 -24.82 27.49 -14.72
C VAL A 52 -25.10 26.00 -14.76
N GLU A 53 -26.37 25.56 -14.64
CA GLU A 53 -26.70 24.13 -14.68
C GLU A 53 -26.29 23.51 -16.02
N ASN A 54 -25.73 22.30 -15.95
CA ASN A 54 -25.23 21.54 -17.09
C ASN A 54 -24.18 22.31 -17.92
N PHE A 55 -23.41 23.18 -17.25
CA PHE A 55 -22.34 23.96 -17.86
C PHE A 55 -21.11 24.02 -16.94
N TRP A 56 -19.94 24.36 -17.47
CA TRP A 56 -18.70 24.38 -16.71
C TRP A 56 -18.72 25.33 -15.49
N ARG A 57 -19.55 26.38 -15.52
CA ARG A 57 -19.69 27.34 -14.40
C ARG A 57 -20.23 26.69 -13.13
N SER A 58 -20.99 25.60 -13.22
CA SER A 58 -21.43 24.84 -12.04
C SER A 58 -20.30 24.13 -11.30
N HIS A 59 -19.12 24.02 -11.92
CA HIS A 59 -17.91 23.47 -11.26
C HIS A 59 -17.21 24.49 -10.33
N GLN A 60 -17.38 25.77 -10.64
CA GLN A 60 -16.83 26.87 -9.84
C GLN A 60 -17.87 27.28 -8.77
N VAL A 61 -17.59 28.38 -8.03
CA VAL A 61 -18.54 28.94 -7.08
C VAL A 61 -19.59 29.74 -7.90
N PRO A 62 -20.78 29.21 -8.17
CA PRO A 62 -21.71 29.85 -9.10
C PRO A 62 -22.28 31.16 -8.57
N VAL A 63 -22.36 31.32 -7.22
CA VAL A 63 -22.82 32.53 -6.54
C VAL A 63 -21.70 33.04 -5.65
N ALA A 64 -20.76 33.78 -6.20
CA ALA A 64 -19.48 34.12 -5.55
C ALA A 64 -19.57 35.34 -4.63
N ASP A 65 -20.34 36.36 -5.01
CA ASP A 65 -20.26 37.72 -4.43
C ASP A 65 -21.33 37.99 -3.37
N VAL A 66 -21.75 36.96 -2.61
CA VAL A 66 -22.85 37.06 -1.64
C VAL A 66 -22.64 38.07 -0.53
N ARG A 67 -21.39 38.50 -0.25
CA ARG A 67 -21.07 39.50 0.76
C ARG A 67 -21.24 40.96 0.28
N SER A 68 -21.18 41.17 -1.01
CA SER A 68 -21.17 42.50 -1.63
C SER A 68 -22.27 42.70 -2.67
N ASN A 69 -22.92 41.65 -3.13
CA ASN A 69 -23.98 41.68 -4.12
C ASN A 69 -25.28 41.10 -3.55
N GLU A 70 -26.24 41.98 -3.33
CA GLU A 70 -27.55 41.61 -2.72
C GLU A 70 -28.34 40.63 -3.59
N SER A 71 -28.24 40.70 -4.92
CA SER A 71 -28.90 39.74 -5.80
C SER A 71 -28.33 38.34 -5.69
N HIS A 72 -27.00 38.22 -5.50
CA HIS A 72 -26.38 36.92 -5.22
C HIS A 72 -26.78 36.37 -3.86
N LEU A 73 -26.89 37.23 -2.84
CA LEU A 73 -27.35 36.82 -1.51
C LEU A 73 -28.78 36.30 -1.57
N ARG A 74 -29.68 36.99 -2.25
CA ARG A 74 -31.07 36.53 -2.44
C ARG A 74 -31.15 35.21 -3.20
N LEU A 75 -30.39 35.10 -4.28
CA LEU A 75 -30.35 33.84 -5.07
C LEU A 75 -29.83 32.68 -4.24
N LEU A 76 -28.82 32.88 -3.38
CA LEU A 76 -28.33 31.88 -2.45
C LEU A 76 -29.42 31.47 -1.43
N GLU A 77 -30.12 32.47 -0.88
CA GLU A 77 -31.22 32.21 0.07
C GLU A 77 -32.35 31.43 -0.59
N GLU A 78 -32.78 31.81 -1.79
CA GLU A 78 -33.78 31.07 -2.56
C GLU A 78 -33.31 29.63 -2.85
N TRP A 79 -32.06 29.44 -3.23
CA TRP A 79 -31.48 28.13 -3.45
C TRP A 79 -31.50 27.26 -2.19
N MET A 80 -31.03 27.78 -1.05
CA MET A 80 -31.06 27.07 0.23
C MET A 80 -32.50 26.76 0.67
N ASN A 81 -33.42 27.71 0.51
CA ASN A 81 -34.84 27.53 0.85
C ASN A 81 -35.55 26.52 -0.06
N SER A 82 -35.08 26.31 -1.31
CA SER A 82 -35.62 25.29 -2.20
C SER A 82 -35.52 23.87 -1.64
N TYR A 83 -34.56 23.62 -0.74
CA TYR A 83 -34.42 22.37 -0.02
C TYR A 83 -35.36 22.21 1.16
N ARG A 84 -36.16 23.24 1.48
CA ARG A 84 -37.14 23.25 2.59
C ARG A 84 -36.49 22.84 3.92
N PRO A 85 -35.46 23.55 4.40
CA PRO A 85 -34.74 23.16 5.62
C PRO A 85 -35.63 23.07 6.89
N TRP A 86 -36.72 23.86 6.95
CA TRP A 86 -37.71 23.79 8.04
C TRP A 86 -38.47 22.45 8.14
N GLU A 87 -38.45 21.60 7.09
CA GLU A 87 -38.94 20.22 7.16
C GLU A 87 -37.93 19.26 7.74
N LEU A 88 -36.65 19.62 7.76
CA LEU A 88 -35.56 18.76 8.22
C LEU A 88 -35.03 19.16 9.59
N PHE A 89 -35.11 20.45 9.93
CA PHE A 89 -34.59 21.02 11.17
C PHE A 89 -35.70 21.69 11.94
N ASP A 90 -35.58 21.69 13.27
CA ASP A 90 -36.46 22.46 14.17
C ASP A 90 -35.99 23.90 14.35
N GLU A 91 -36.71 24.69 15.17
CA GLU A 91 -36.40 26.10 15.43
C GLU A 91 -35.04 26.31 16.13
N SER A 92 -34.51 25.30 16.79
CA SER A 92 -33.16 25.34 17.39
C SER A 92 -32.04 25.01 16.41
N GLY A 93 -32.37 24.62 15.17
CA GLY A 93 -31.45 24.13 14.16
C GLY A 93 -31.04 22.66 14.34
N ALA A 94 -31.65 21.95 15.30
CA ALA A 94 -31.41 20.51 15.44
C ALA A 94 -32.22 19.71 14.41
N VAL A 95 -31.64 18.59 13.97
CA VAL A 95 -32.33 17.66 13.06
C VAL A 95 -33.56 17.13 13.75
N ARG A 96 -34.73 17.21 13.09
CA ARG A 96 -36.02 16.70 13.62
C ARG A 96 -35.91 15.22 13.99
N GLU A 97 -36.60 14.81 15.06
CA GLU A 97 -36.48 13.46 15.62
C GLU A 97 -36.88 12.37 14.62
N GLU A 98 -37.95 12.62 13.85
CA GLU A 98 -38.42 11.69 12.82
C GLU A 98 -37.37 11.44 11.73
N ILE A 99 -36.54 12.44 11.38
CA ILE A 99 -35.40 12.30 10.45
C ILE A 99 -34.24 11.59 11.14
N ARG A 100 -33.92 11.99 12.38
CA ARG A 100 -32.84 11.37 13.17
C ARG A 100 -33.11 9.89 13.45
N ALA A 101 -34.36 9.52 13.63
CA ALA A 101 -34.77 8.13 13.85
C ALA A 101 -34.52 7.22 12.65
N LEU A 102 -34.38 7.77 11.42
CA LEU A 102 -34.03 7.02 10.21
C LEU A 102 -32.55 6.64 10.17
N ALA A 103 -31.69 7.33 10.94
CA ALA A 103 -30.26 7.03 10.98
C ALA A 103 -30.02 5.63 11.56
N PRO A 104 -29.14 4.83 10.96
CA PRO A 104 -28.79 3.52 11.48
C PRO A 104 -28.16 3.63 12.88
N LYS A 105 -28.38 2.61 13.73
CA LYS A 105 -27.88 2.54 15.11
C LYS A 105 -26.85 1.40 15.26
N GLY A 106 -25.93 1.53 16.22
CA GLY A 106 -24.92 0.52 16.54
C GLY A 106 -24.05 0.18 15.32
N ASP A 107 -23.77 -1.09 15.10
CA ASP A 107 -22.91 -1.60 14.01
C ASP A 107 -23.48 -1.39 12.60
N ARG A 108 -24.71 -0.91 12.49
CA ARG A 108 -25.30 -0.51 11.20
C ARG A 108 -24.82 0.86 10.73
N ARG A 109 -24.20 1.66 11.59
CA ARG A 109 -23.56 2.92 11.18
C ARG A 109 -22.31 2.59 10.35
N MET A 110 -22.07 3.37 9.31
CA MET A 110 -20.89 3.14 8.44
C MET A 110 -19.57 3.11 9.24
N GLY A 111 -19.33 4.10 10.10
CA GLY A 111 -18.11 4.17 10.91
C GLY A 111 -18.04 3.19 12.10
N SER A 112 -19.15 2.54 12.45
CA SER A 112 -19.19 1.54 13.54
C SER A 112 -19.31 0.11 13.01
N ASN A 113 -19.52 -0.07 11.70
CA ASN A 113 -19.58 -1.39 11.09
C ASN A 113 -18.17 -2.03 11.13
N PRO A 114 -18.02 -3.23 11.73
CA PRO A 114 -16.72 -3.87 11.86
C PRO A 114 -16.04 -4.16 10.51
N HIS A 115 -16.82 -4.30 9.43
CA HIS A 115 -16.27 -4.53 8.08
C HIS A 115 -15.74 -3.25 7.41
N THR A 116 -16.15 -2.08 7.86
CA THR A 116 -15.74 -0.78 7.29
C THR A 116 -14.96 0.09 8.27
N ASN A 117 -14.93 -0.27 9.53
CA ASN A 117 -14.09 0.36 10.53
C ASN A 117 -12.72 -0.34 10.52
N GLY A 118 -11.75 0.25 9.80
CA GLY A 118 -10.41 -0.28 9.66
C GLY A 118 -9.84 -0.79 10.96
N GLY A 119 -9.28 -1.98 10.96
CA GLY A 119 -8.66 -2.60 12.09
C GLY A 119 -9.56 -3.34 13.08
N VAL A 120 -10.87 -3.12 13.12
CA VAL A 120 -11.75 -3.87 14.07
C VAL A 120 -11.72 -5.37 13.81
N LEU A 121 -11.63 -5.79 12.56
CA LEU A 121 -11.50 -7.20 12.18
C LEU A 121 -10.05 -7.67 12.07
N ARG A 122 -9.08 -6.80 12.40
CA ARG A 122 -7.66 -7.15 12.31
C ARG A 122 -7.33 -8.30 13.25
N LYS A 123 -6.68 -9.29 12.69
CA LYS A 123 -6.06 -10.38 13.44
C LYS A 123 -4.55 -10.16 13.42
N ASP A 124 -3.90 -10.53 14.51
CA ASP A 124 -2.45 -10.54 14.54
C ASP A 124 -1.93 -11.50 13.49
N LEU A 125 -0.90 -11.07 12.77
CA LEU A 125 -0.29 -11.86 11.72
C LEU A 125 0.50 -13.00 12.36
N LEU A 126 0.20 -14.23 11.99
CA LEU A 126 1.04 -15.38 12.31
C LEU A 126 2.26 -15.32 11.42
N PHE A 127 3.38 -14.88 12.00
CA PHE A 127 4.63 -14.65 11.30
C PHE A 127 5.52 -15.90 11.43
N PRO A 128 6.08 -16.45 10.33
CA PRO A 128 6.97 -17.60 10.39
C PRO A 128 8.32 -17.21 11.02
N ALA A 129 8.98 -18.17 11.65
CA ALA A 129 10.32 -17.96 12.20
C ALA A 129 11.33 -17.74 11.06
N ILE A 130 11.86 -16.53 10.96
CA ILE A 130 12.73 -16.16 9.82
C ILE A 130 14.09 -16.86 9.82
N GLU A 131 14.48 -17.44 10.93
CA GLU A 131 15.69 -18.28 11.05
C GLU A 131 15.71 -19.43 10.03
N ALA A 132 14.52 -19.92 9.67
CA ALA A 132 14.38 -21.02 8.68
C ALA A 132 14.78 -20.60 7.26
N TYR A 133 14.80 -19.30 6.97
CA TYR A 133 15.11 -18.74 5.64
C TYR A 133 16.46 -18.03 5.61
N ALA A 134 17.13 -17.94 6.77
CA ALA A 134 18.37 -17.20 6.91
C ALA A 134 19.49 -17.77 6.03
N ILE A 135 20.22 -16.89 5.41
CA ILE A 135 21.40 -17.25 4.63
C ILE A 135 22.59 -17.42 5.60
N GLN A 136 23.21 -18.59 5.56
CA GLN A 136 24.45 -18.82 6.30
C GLN A 136 25.57 -18.00 5.67
N VAL A 137 26.15 -17.08 6.43
CA VAL A 137 27.27 -16.24 6.02
C VAL A 137 28.44 -16.51 6.99
N ASP A 138 29.41 -17.29 6.53
CA ASP A 138 30.59 -17.63 7.32
C ASP A 138 31.66 -16.52 7.26
N GLN A 139 31.77 -15.88 6.10
CA GLN A 139 32.63 -14.72 5.86
C GLN A 139 31.92 -13.71 4.97
N PRO A 140 31.94 -12.41 5.31
CA PRO A 140 31.35 -11.37 4.46
C PRO A 140 31.89 -11.41 3.02
N GLY A 141 30.99 -11.25 2.03
CA GLY A 141 31.35 -11.15 0.62
C GLY A 141 31.78 -12.45 -0.05
N THR A 142 31.60 -13.64 0.57
CA THR A 142 32.02 -14.93 -0.03
C THR A 142 30.88 -15.74 -0.63
N LYS A 143 29.63 -15.36 -0.39
CA LYS A 143 28.45 -16.07 -0.88
C LYS A 143 27.57 -15.14 -1.71
N GLU A 144 26.98 -15.65 -2.77
CA GLU A 144 26.00 -14.92 -3.58
C GLU A 144 24.63 -15.57 -3.51
N VAL A 145 23.58 -14.74 -3.27
CA VAL A 145 22.18 -15.14 -3.24
C VAL A 145 21.31 -14.07 -3.89
N GLU A 146 20.19 -14.45 -4.47
CA GLU A 146 19.12 -13.55 -4.89
C GLU A 146 18.39 -13.04 -3.64
N ASN A 147 18.55 -11.77 -3.28
CA ASN A 147 18.07 -11.22 -2.00
C ASN A 147 16.57 -11.42 -1.78
N THR A 148 15.76 -11.31 -2.82
CA THR A 148 14.29 -11.43 -2.74
C THR A 148 13.79 -12.87 -2.68
N TYR A 149 14.62 -13.88 -2.98
CA TYR A 149 14.19 -15.27 -2.96
C TYR A 149 13.77 -15.75 -1.55
N PRO A 150 14.56 -15.56 -0.48
CA PRO A 150 14.13 -15.90 0.88
C PRO A 150 12.89 -15.13 1.34
N LEU A 151 12.72 -13.89 0.90
CA LEU A 151 11.49 -13.12 1.15
C LEU A 151 10.27 -13.79 0.51
N GLY A 152 10.41 -14.32 -0.70
CA GLY A 152 9.35 -15.09 -1.38
C GLY A 152 8.91 -16.32 -0.57
N GLU A 153 9.85 -17.00 0.09
CA GLU A 153 9.56 -18.13 0.97
C GLU A 153 8.83 -17.68 2.25
N VAL A 154 9.23 -16.57 2.85
CA VAL A 154 8.52 -15.95 3.98
C VAL A 154 7.08 -15.60 3.59
N ILE A 155 6.87 -14.95 2.44
CA ILE A 155 5.52 -14.58 1.96
C ILE A 155 4.68 -15.83 1.68
N ARG A 156 5.26 -16.91 1.11
CA ARG A 156 4.61 -18.21 0.98
C ARG A 156 4.04 -18.68 2.31
N ASP A 157 4.84 -18.68 3.34
CA ASP A 157 4.46 -19.21 4.63
C ASP A 157 3.53 -18.25 5.40
N LEU A 158 3.61 -16.94 5.18
CA LEU A 158 2.61 -15.98 5.61
C LEU A 158 1.24 -16.29 5.01
N ILE A 159 1.15 -16.58 3.71
CA ILE A 159 -0.10 -16.97 3.05
C ILE A 159 -0.63 -18.30 3.64
N ARG A 160 0.26 -19.28 3.85
CA ARG A 160 -0.11 -20.59 4.42
C ARG A 160 -0.66 -20.49 5.84
N GLN A 161 -0.03 -19.68 6.69
CA GLN A 161 -0.40 -19.56 8.10
C GLN A 161 -1.58 -18.60 8.34
N ASN A 162 -1.85 -17.69 7.41
CA ASN A 162 -2.92 -16.71 7.51
C ASN A 162 -3.94 -16.84 6.36
N PRO A 163 -4.65 -17.97 6.26
CA PRO A 163 -5.59 -18.20 5.18
C PRO A 163 -6.69 -17.12 5.17
N ASN A 164 -6.97 -16.54 4.01
CA ASN A 164 -7.86 -15.39 3.80
C ASN A 164 -7.46 -14.10 4.55
N GLY A 165 -6.30 -14.08 5.20
CA GLY A 165 -5.77 -12.94 5.95
C GLY A 165 -4.56 -12.26 5.31
N TYR A 166 -3.92 -12.91 4.33
CA TYR A 166 -2.73 -12.39 3.64
C TYR A 166 -2.83 -12.56 2.13
N LYS A 167 -2.48 -11.54 1.36
CA LYS A 167 -2.42 -11.59 -0.10
C LYS A 167 -1.19 -10.88 -0.65
N LEU A 168 -0.68 -11.43 -1.76
CA LEU A 168 0.35 -10.81 -2.58
C LEU A 168 -0.30 -10.08 -3.76
N PHE A 169 0.15 -8.88 -4.04
CA PHE A 169 -0.32 -8.03 -5.14
C PHE A 169 0.87 -7.66 -6.03
N GLY A 170 0.75 -7.80 -7.35
CA GLY A 170 1.82 -7.43 -8.26
C GLY A 170 1.42 -7.49 -9.74
N PRO A 171 2.04 -6.66 -10.60
CA PRO A 171 1.73 -6.59 -12.02
C PRO A 171 2.56 -7.61 -12.81
N ASP A 172 2.12 -8.89 -12.90
CA ASP A 172 2.79 -9.93 -13.69
C ASP A 172 4.32 -10.08 -13.46
N GLU A 173 4.77 -9.80 -12.24
CA GLU A 173 6.20 -9.76 -11.90
C GLU A 173 6.60 -10.73 -10.78
N THR A 174 5.69 -11.61 -10.34
CA THR A 174 5.94 -12.49 -9.18
C THR A 174 7.15 -13.39 -9.39
N HIS A 175 7.26 -14.04 -10.55
CA HIS A 175 8.41 -14.89 -10.89
C HIS A 175 9.70 -14.06 -11.05
N SER A 176 9.63 -12.95 -11.74
CA SER A 176 10.83 -12.14 -12.01
C SER A 176 11.35 -11.46 -10.74
N ASN A 177 10.50 -11.18 -9.76
CA ASN A 177 10.87 -10.67 -8.44
C ASN A 177 11.33 -11.77 -7.46
N ARG A 178 11.44 -13.03 -7.92
CA ARG A 178 11.83 -14.20 -7.11
C ARG A 178 10.85 -14.52 -5.98
N LEU A 179 9.59 -14.16 -6.14
CA LEU A 179 8.52 -14.42 -5.16
C LEU A 179 7.69 -15.67 -5.49
N GLN A 180 8.08 -16.44 -6.51
CA GLN A 180 7.32 -17.59 -7.03
C GLN A 180 7.07 -18.73 -6.02
N ALA A 181 7.78 -18.78 -4.90
CA ALA A 181 7.52 -19.75 -3.84
C ALA A 181 6.05 -19.73 -3.36
N VAL A 182 5.36 -18.58 -3.49
CA VAL A 182 3.94 -18.44 -3.13
C VAL A 182 3.03 -19.41 -3.90
N TYR A 183 3.42 -19.82 -5.11
CA TYR A 183 2.65 -20.77 -5.93
C TYR A 183 2.68 -22.22 -5.41
N GLU A 184 3.54 -22.53 -4.46
CA GLU A 184 3.53 -23.82 -3.76
C GLU A 184 2.29 -23.97 -2.85
N VAL A 185 1.69 -22.85 -2.40
CA VAL A 185 0.60 -22.86 -1.43
C VAL A 185 -0.66 -22.16 -1.90
N SER A 186 -0.59 -21.37 -2.97
CA SER A 186 -1.70 -20.62 -3.51
C SER A 186 -1.59 -20.48 -5.03
N LYS A 187 -2.55 -19.79 -5.62
CA LYS A 187 -2.59 -19.50 -7.06
C LYS A 187 -2.99 -18.04 -7.29
N LYS A 188 -2.91 -17.60 -8.54
CA LYS A 188 -3.44 -16.31 -8.98
C LYS A 188 -4.97 -16.32 -8.90
N ALA A 189 -5.55 -15.29 -8.29
CA ALA A 189 -7.00 -15.13 -8.23
C ALA A 189 -7.55 -14.79 -9.62
N TRP A 190 -8.37 -15.66 -10.18
CA TRP A 190 -8.93 -15.50 -11.52
C TRP A 190 -10.46 -15.43 -11.47
N MET A 191 -11.02 -14.27 -11.73
CA MET A 191 -12.47 -14.02 -11.64
C MET A 191 -13.20 -14.10 -12.99
N ALA A 192 -12.46 -14.15 -14.10
CA ALA A 192 -13.02 -14.34 -15.44
C ALA A 192 -13.36 -15.82 -15.71
N ASN A 193 -13.92 -16.13 -16.87
CA ASN A 193 -14.13 -17.51 -17.26
C ASN A 193 -12.78 -18.21 -17.50
N PHE A 194 -12.69 -19.48 -17.10
CA PHE A 194 -11.54 -20.30 -17.48
C PHE A 194 -11.72 -20.78 -18.92
N LEU A 195 -10.70 -20.61 -19.72
CA LEU A 195 -10.60 -21.19 -21.05
C LEU A 195 -9.91 -22.56 -20.97
N PRO A 196 -10.03 -23.42 -21.99
CA PRO A 196 -9.32 -24.70 -22.01
C PRO A 196 -7.81 -24.56 -21.84
N GLU A 197 -7.22 -23.49 -22.37
CA GLU A 197 -5.81 -23.15 -22.27
C GLU A 197 -5.39 -22.81 -20.84
N ASP A 198 -6.27 -22.18 -20.06
CA ASP A 198 -6.04 -21.79 -18.68
C ASP A 198 -6.00 -22.99 -17.72
N LEU A 199 -6.62 -24.11 -18.10
CA LEU A 199 -6.74 -25.31 -17.26
C LEU A 199 -5.52 -26.23 -17.35
N ASN A 200 -4.69 -26.05 -18.36
CA ASN A 200 -3.55 -26.92 -18.63
C ASN A 200 -2.30 -26.43 -17.91
N GLY A 201 -2.18 -26.77 -16.61
CA GLY A 201 -1.01 -26.41 -15.80
C GLY A 201 -0.97 -24.95 -15.35
N SER A 202 -2.08 -24.23 -15.41
CA SER A 202 -2.15 -22.83 -15.02
C SER A 202 -2.07 -22.64 -13.50
N GLU A 203 -1.48 -21.52 -13.10
CA GLU A 203 -1.41 -21.05 -11.71
C GLU A 203 -2.69 -20.29 -11.31
N LEU A 204 -3.83 -20.57 -11.94
CA LEU A 204 -5.09 -19.82 -11.76
C LEU A 204 -6.05 -20.56 -10.82
N ALA A 205 -6.73 -19.83 -9.94
CA ALA A 205 -7.81 -20.32 -9.08
C ALA A 205 -8.82 -19.22 -8.75
N ARG A 206 -10.06 -19.58 -8.37
CA ARG A 206 -11.08 -18.60 -7.95
C ARG A 206 -10.74 -17.89 -6.65
N ASP A 207 -10.09 -18.59 -5.74
CA ASP A 207 -9.78 -18.22 -4.36
C ASP A 207 -8.29 -17.95 -4.11
N GLY A 208 -7.51 -17.74 -5.16
CA GLY A 208 -6.08 -17.48 -5.06
C GLY A 208 -5.72 -16.30 -4.16
N SER A 209 -4.55 -16.40 -3.53
CA SER A 209 -4.00 -15.33 -2.69
C SER A 209 -3.02 -14.40 -3.43
N VAL A 210 -2.70 -14.71 -4.67
CA VAL A 210 -1.89 -13.86 -5.53
C VAL A 210 -2.83 -13.07 -6.45
N ILE A 211 -2.79 -11.75 -6.35
CA ILE A 211 -3.58 -10.83 -7.20
C ILE A 211 -2.61 -10.25 -8.22
N GLU A 212 -2.70 -10.73 -9.44
CA GLU A 212 -1.85 -10.28 -10.54
C GLU A 212 -2.67 -9.57 -11.61
N MET A 213 -2.23 -8.37 -11.99
CA MET A 213 -2.93 -7.54 -12.97
C MET A 213 -1.97 -6.48 -13.52
N LEU A 214 -1.96 -6.25 -14.83
CA LEU A 214 -1.19 -5.16 -15.45
C LEU A 214 -1.83 -3.79 -15.19
N SER A 215 -1.98 -3.45 -13.93
CA SER A 215 -2.51 -2.18 -13.44
C SER A 215 -2.11 -1.98 -11.97
N GLU A 216 -0.95 -1.44 -11.73
CA GLU A 216 -0.39 -1.17 -10.41
C GLU A 216 -1.34 -0.31 -9.57
N HIS A 217 -1.95 0.69 -10.20
CA HIS A 217 -2.91 1.58 -9.56
C HIS A 217 -4.14 0.84 -9.03
N THR A 218 -4.71 -0.08 -9.81
CA THR A 218 -5.84 -0.92 -9.40
C THR A 218 -5.43 -1.90 -8.28
N LEU A 219 -4.25 -2.51 -8.39
CA LEU A 219 -3.72 -3.44 -7.41
C LEU A 219 -3.54 -2.78 -6.04
N VAL A 220 -2.97 -1.57 -6.02
CA VAL A 220 -2.81 -0.81 -4.77
C VAL A 220 -4.17 -0.43 -4.18
N GLY A 221 -5.14 0.00 -5.00
CA GLY A 221 -6.51 0.24 -4.53
C GLY A 221 -7.18 -1.00 -3.95
N MET A 222 -6.97 -2.17 -4.54
CA MET A 222 -7.45 -3.45 -4.01
C MET A 222 -6.75 -3.81 -2.69
N MET A 223 -5.44 -3.60 -2.59
CA MET A 223 -4.68 -3.83 -1.37
C MET A 223 -5.14 -2.90 -0.24
N GLU A 224 -5.35 -1.62 -0.51
CA GLU A 224 -5.88 -0.67 0.47
C GLU A 224 -7.23 -1.13 1.03
N GLY A 225 -8.17 -1.49 0.16
CA GLY A 225 -9.47 -2.04 0.59
C GLY A 225 -9.31 -3.31 1.44
N TYR A 226 -8.32 -4.14 1.14
CA TYR A 226 -8.01 -5.36 1.89
C TYR A 226 -7.46 -5.03 3.28
N LEU A 227 -6.55 -4.06 3.40
CA LEU A 227 -5.99 -3.59 4.66
C LEU A 227 -7.08 -2.93 5.54
N TYR A 228 -7.93 -2.08 4.96
CA TYR A 228 -9.00 -1.40 5.69
C TYR A 228 -10.03 -2.36 6.32
N THR A 229 -10.15 -3.56 5.78
CA THR A 229 -10.98 -4.62 6.36
C THR A 229 -10.25 -5.49 7.38
N GLY A 230 -9.08 -5.08 7.86
CA GLY A 230 -8.33 -5.73 8.95
C GLY A 230 -7.43 -6.87 8.51
N ARG A 231 -7.12 -6.98 7.23
CA ARG A 231 -6.23 -7.99 6.64
C ARG A 231 -4.85 -7.42 6.37
N ASN A 232 -3.94 -8.26 5.86
CA ASN A 232 -2.56 -7.88 5.54
C ASN A 232 -2.25 -8.18 4.07
N GLY A 233 -1.37 -7.39 3.49
CA GLY A 233 -0.97 -7.53 2.10
C GLY A 233 0.45 -7.06 1.83
N PHE A 234 0.96 -7.48 0.69
CA PHE A 234 2.27 -7.10 0.19
C PHE A 234 2.17 -6.80 -1.30
N PHE A 235 2.62 -5.62 -1.70
CA PHE A 235 2.68 -5.21 -3.10
C PHE A 235 4.13 -5.24 -3.58
N HIS A 236 4.35 -5.62 -4.82
CA HIS A 236 5.67 -5.55 -5.45
C HIS A 236 5.57 -4.97 -6.85
N THR A 237 6.58 -4.23 -7.25
CA THR A 237 6.69 -3.65 -8.60
C THR A 237 8.13 -3.31 -8.93
N TYR A 238 8.43 -3.06 -10.22
CA TYR A 238 9.68 -2.46 -10.61
C TYR A 238 9.72 -0.96 -10.31
N GLU A 239 10.92 -0.44 -10.10
CA GLU A 239 11.13 0.98 -9.82
C GLU A 239 10.49 1.89 -10.88
N ALA A 240 10.61 1.53 -12.16
CA ALA A 240 10.05 2.29 -13.27
C ALA A 240 8.53 2.48 -13.21
N PHE A 241 7.81 1.55 -12.59
CA PHE A 241 6.35 1.58 -12.50
C PHE A 241 5.85 2.09 -11.15
N ALA A 242 6.74 2.33 -10.19
CA ALA A 242 6.37 2.84 -8.88
C ALA A 242 5.65 4.22 -8.96
N HIS A 243 5.97 5.06 -9.94
CA HIS A 243 5.27 6.33 -10.15
C HIS A 243 3.80 6.17 -10.54
N VAL A 244 3.40 5.05 -11.13
CA VAL A 244 1.98 4.76 -11.44
C VAL A 244 1.12 4.77 -10.17
N ILE A 245 1.69 4.37 -9.03
CA ILE A 245 0.98 4.32 -7.75
C ILE A 245 1.12 5.57 -6.89
N SER A 246 1.83 6.60 -7.34
CA SER A 246 2.13 7.81 -6.54
C SER A 246 0.88 8.46 -5.93
N SER A 247 -0.20 8.57 -6.70
CA SER A 247 -1.45 9.19 -6.22
C SER A 247 -2.15 8.34 -5.15
N MET A 248 -2.18 7.02 -5.32
CA MET A 248 -2.77 6.10 -4.34
C MET A 248 -1.96 6.07 -3.06
N TYR A 249 -0.64 5.98 -3.17
CA TYR A 249 0.26 6.06 -2.04
C TYR A 249 0.09 7.37 -1.25
N ASN A 250 0.01 8.52 -1.94
CA ASN A 250 -0.26 9.80 -1.32
C ASN A 250 -1.61 9.83 -0.57
N GLN A 251 -2.66 9.26 -1.16
CA GLN A 251 -3.96 9.17 -0.51
C GLN A 251 -3.92 8.28 0.72
N HIS A 252 -3.24 7.13 0.63
CA HIS A 252 -3.09 6.22 1.76
C HIS A 252 -2.36 6.88 2.93
N CYS A 253 -1.24 7.58 2.68
CA CYS A 253 -0.51 8.31 3.70
C CYS A 253 -1.38 9.39 4.37
N LYS A 254 -2.13 10.18 3.59
CA LYS A 254 -3.06 11.18 4.13
C LYS A 254 -4.16 10.54 4.97
N TRP A 255 -4.67 9.39 4.53
CA TRP A 255 -5.68 8.67 5.30
C TRP A 255 -5.11 8.17 6.64
N LEU A 256 -3.88 7.64 6.66
CA LEU A 256 -3.21 7.26 7.90
C LEU A 256 -3.01 8.45 8.84
N GLU A 257 -2.55 9.59 8.34
CA GLU A 257 -2.39 10.82 9.12
C GLU A 257 -3.70 11.25 9.77
N HIS A 258 -4.82 11.23 9.04
CA HIS A 258 -6.12 11.54 9.62
C HIS A 258 -6.58 10.49 10.64
N CYS A 259 -6.26 9.23 10.44
CA CYS A 259 -6.65 8.17 11.37
C CYS A 259 -5.93 8.27 12.72
N GLU A 260 -4.71 8.82 12.77
CA GLU A 260 -3.98 9.09 14.01
C GLU A 260 -4.78 10.04 14.95
N GLU A 261 -5.57 10.94 14.38
CA GLU A 261 -6.38 11.92 15.13
C GLU A 261 -7.73 11.35 15.59
N ILE A 262 -8.12 10.13 15.17
CA ILE A 262 -9.44 9.54 15.43
C ILE A 262 -9.31 8.44 16.49
N PRO A 263 -9.63 8.72 17.77
CA PRO A 263 -9.31 7.82 18.88
C PRO A 263 -10.11 6.50 18.89
N TRP A 264 -11.23 6.43 18.19
CA TRP A 264 -12.05 5.22 18.11
C TRP A 264 -11.66 4.29 16.96
N ARG A 265 -10.73 4.69 16.12
CA ARG A 265 -10.28 3.89 15.00
C ARG A 265 -9.22 2.88 15.43
N ALA A 266 -9.44 1.60 15.12
CA ALA A 266 -8.45 0.57 15.38
C ALA A 266 -7.32 0.60 14.32
N PRO A 267 -6.10 0.19 14.67
CA PRO A 267 -4.99 0.13 13.72
C PRO A 267 -5.22 -0.91 12.63
N ILE A 268 -4.75 -0.62 11.43
CA ILE A 268 -4.74 -1.54 10.29
C ILE A 268 -3.36 -2.14 10.08
N GLY A 269 -3.28 -3.21 9.28
CA GLY A 269 -2.01 -3.77 8.82
C GLY A 269 -1.20 -2.77 7.98
N PRO A 270 0.13 -2.96 7.89
CA PRO A 270 1.00 -2.04 7.17
C PRO A 270 0.79 -2.13 5.66
N TRP A 271 0.95 -1.00 4.99
CA TRP A 271 1.04 -0.94 3.54
C TRP A 271 2.49 -1.23 3.13
N ASN A 272 2.76 -2.40 2.55
CA ASN A 272 4.12 -2.84 2.23
C ASN A 272 4.33 -2.87 0.72
N CYS A 273 5.43 -2.28 0.25
CA CYS A 273 5.81 -2.26 -1.15
C CYS A 273 7.28 -2.66 -1.33
N LEU A 274 7.52 -3.71 -2.10
CA LEU A 274 8.85 -4.04 -2.61
C LEU A 274 9.05 -3.35 -3.96
N ILE A 275 10.14 -2.61 -4.08
CA ILE A 275 10.61 -2.01 -5.32
C ILE A 275 11.89 -2.72 -5.75
N SER A 276 11.87 -3.28 -6.95
CA SER A 276 12.99 -3.98 -7.55
C SER A 276 13.39 -3.40 -8.90
N SER A 277 14.34 -3.99 -9.58
CA SER A 277 14.85 -3.52 -10.89
C SER A 277 15.23 -2.05 -10.87
N THR A 278 16.04 -1.67 -9.89
CA THR A 278 16.42 -0.29 -9.61
C THR A 278 17.40 0.26 -10.65
N VAL A 279 17.47 1.59 -10.74
CA VAL A 279 18.42 2.31 -11.60
C VAL A 279 19.89 1.96 -11.34
N TRP A 280 20.22 1.52 -10.13
CA TRP A 280 21.60 1.13 -9.76
C TRP A 280 22.12 -0.07 -10.53
N ARG A 281 21.22 -0.94 -10.97
CA ARG A 281 21.57 -2.11 -11.79
C ARG A 281 20.60 -2.26 -12.92
N GLN A 282 21.02 -1.85 -14.10
CA GLN A 282 20.26 -2.06 -15.31
C GLN A 282 20.18 -3.55 -15.62
N ASP A 283 18.95 -4.07 -15.57
CA ASP A 283 18.63 -5.44 -15.92
C ASP A 283 18.40 -5.59 -17.44
N HIS A 284 17.88 -6.72 -17.90
CA HIS A 284 17.57 -6.96 -19.32
C HIS A 284 16.57 -5.97 -19.92
N ASN A 285 15.79 -5.25 -19.11
CA ASN A 285 14.79 -4.28 -19.57
C ASN A 285 15.37 -2.93 -20.03
N GLY A 286 16.56 -2.56 -19.58
CA GLY A 286 17.23 -1.33 -19.98
C GLY A 286 16.58 -0.03 -19.51
N PHE A 287 16.92 1.07 -20.17
CA PHE A 287 16.56 2.44 -19.77
C PHE A 287 15.08 2.69 -19.61
N THR A 288 14.22 2.06 -20.40
CA THR A 288 12.75 2.23 -20.31
C THR A 288 12.14 1.73 -19.00
N HIS A 289 12.91 1.01 -18.18
CA HIS A 289 12.49 0.43 -16.92
C HIS A 289 13.25 1.02 -15.72
N GLN A 290 13.56 2.30 -15.78
CA GLN A 290 14.29 3.03 -14.74
C GLN A 290 13.60 4.35 -14.45
N ASP A 291 13.19 4.58 -13.20
CA ASP A 291 12.65 5.85 -12.71
C ASP A 291 12.69 5.91 -11.17
N PRO A 292 13.77 6.45 -10.56
CA PRO A 292 13.98 6.42 -9.11
C PRO A 292 13.17 7.46 -8.33
N GLY A 293 12.43 8.36 -8.99
CA GLY A 293 11.78 9.51 -8.35
C GLY A 293 10.70 9.18 -7.31
N PHE A 294 10.18 7.94 -7.27
CA PHE A 294 9.22 7.55 -6.24
C PHE A 294 9.81 7.57 -4.82
N MET A 295 11.13 7.32 -4.68
CA MET A 295 11.82 7.39 -3.38
C MET A 295 11.78 8.80 -2.80
N ASP A 296 11.95 9.84 -3.63
CA ASP A 296 11.86 11.23 -3.20
C ASP A 296 10.45 11.57 -2.69
N LEU A 297 9.42 11.05 -3.36
CA LEU A 297 8.04 11.19 -2.91
C LEU A 297 7.83 10.55 -1.53
N ALA A 298 8.36 9.34 -1.32
CA ALA A 298 8.24 8.61 -0.07
C ALA A 298 9.01 9.32 1.06
N GLY A 299 10.23 9.77 0.80
CA GLY A 299 11.09 10.48 1.76
C GLY A 299 10.52 11.82 2.26
N ASN A 300 9.59 12.43 1.52
CA ASN A 300 8.91 13.66 1.90
C ASN A 300 7.69 13.46 2.82
N LYS A 301 7.38 12.24 3.24
CA LYS A 301 6.30 11.94 4.17
C LYS A 301 6.77 11.97 5.63
N LYS A 302 5.82 12.05 6.56
CA LYS A 302 6.14 11.95 8.00
C LYS A 302 6.75 10.58 8.31
N GLY A 303 7.84 10.56 9.09
CA GLY A 303 8.49 9.33 9.49
C GLY A 303 7.64 8.40 10.36
N SER A 304 6.58 8.91 11.01
CA SER A 304 5.57 8.10 11.70
C SER A 304 4.68 7.30 10.74
N ILE A 305 4.51 7.80 9.50
CA ILE A 305 3.61 7.23 8.50
C ILE A 305 4.38 6.42 7.45
N THR A 306 5.56 6.87 7.05
CA THR A 306 6.32 6.24 5.97
C THR A 306 7.72 5.87 6.41
N ARG A 307 8.16 4.69 6.02
CA ARG A 307 9.54 4.22 6.18
C ARG A 307 10.08 3.71 4.86
N VAL A 308 11.33 4.02 4.61
CA VAL A 308 12.08 3.52 3.44
C VAL A 308 13.22 2.66 3.95
N TYR A 309 13.27 1.42 3.47
CA TYR A 309 14.29 0.43 3.83
C TYR A 309 15.14 0.11 2.60
N LEU A 310 16.44 0.14 2.78
CA LEU A 310 17.44 -0.11 1.76
C LEU A 310 18.38 -1.25 2.25
N PRO A 311 17.88 -2.50 2.35
CA PRO A 311 18.67 -3.61 2.88
C PRO A 311 19.89 -3.90 2.01
N ALA A 312 21.00 -4.20 2.65
CA ALA A 312 22.27 -4.44 1.98
C ALA A 312 22.41 -5.87 1.41
N ASP A 313 21.70 -6.83 2.01
CA ASP A 313 21.73 -8.25 1.63
C ASP A 313 20.43 -8.98 2.01
N ALA A 314 20.36 -10.28 1.75
CA ALA A 314 19.19 -11.10 2.00
C ALA A 314 18.82 -11.18 3.49
N ASN A 315 19.79 -11.30 4.39
CA ASN A 315 19.53 -11.35 5.83
C ASN A 315 19.03 -10.01 6.36
N CYS A 316 19.54 -8.89 5.85
CA CYS A 316 19.01 -7.56 6.13
C CYS A 316 17.56 -7.43 5.61
N LEU A 317 17.26 -7.94 4.41
CA LEU A 317 15.90 -7.94 3.88
C LEU A 317 14.94 -8.80 4.72
N LEU A 318 15.37 -9.96 5.20
CA LEU A 318 14.59 -10.79 6.11
C LEU A 318 14.33 -10.07 7.45
N ALA A 319 15.34 -9.42 8.03
CA ALA A 319 15.17 -8.64 9.26
C ALA A 319 14.23 -7.44 9.07
N VAL A 320 14.31 -6.77 7.92
CA VAL A 320 13.34 -5.73 7.53
C VAL A 320 11.95 -6.31 7.40
N ALA A 321 11.77 -7.47 6.76
CA ALA A 321 10.48 -8.11 6.63
C ALA A 321 9.87 -8.47 7.99
N GLU A 322 10.66 -9.03 8.91
CA GLU A 322 10.23 -9.35 10.28
C GLU A 322 9.66 -8.11 10.99
N GLN A 323 10.32 -6.97 10.87
CA GLN A 323 9.88 -5.71 11.46
C GLN A 323 8.70 -5.10 10.69
N ALA A 324 8.87 -4.84 9.40
CA ALA A 324 7.95 -4.05 8.59
C ALA A 324 6.58 -4.72 8.40
N LEU A 325 6.54 -6.06 8.23
CA LEU A 325 5.28 -6.77 7.96
C LEU A 325 4.43 -6.96 9.22
N THR A 326 4.98 -6.75 10.40
CA THR A 326 4.26 -6.91 11.69
C THR A 326 3.80 -5.57 12.29
N GLU A 327 4.24 -4.45 11.74
CA GLU A 327 3.83 -3.11 12.16
C GLU A 327 2.36 -2.80 11.83
N THR A 328 1.90 -1.64 12.27
CA THR A 328 0.55 -1.14 11.97
C THR A 328 0.58 0.34 11.65
N ASN A 329 -0.42 0.80 10.87
CA ASN A 329 -0.61 2.21 10.52
C ASN A 329 0.60 2.87 9.85
N VAL A 330 1.35 2.12 9.07
CA VAL A 330 2.56 2.59 8.41
C VAL A 330 2.61 2.12 6.96
N ALA A 331 3.25 2.90 6.11
CA ALA A 331 3.59 2.54 4.74
C ALA A 331 5.11 2.26 4.65
N ASN A 332 5.47 1.04 4.33
CA ASN A 332 6.84 0.57 4.21
C ASN A 332 7.22 0.43 2.74
N ILE A 333 8.26 1.13 2.34
CA ILE A 333 8.89 1.02 1.02
C ILE A 333 10.20 0.25 1.20
N ILE A 334 10.32 -0.89 0.56
CA ILE A 334 11.49 -1.76 0.64
C ILE A 334 12.13 -1.81 -0.74
N VAL A 335 13.38 -1.40 -0.86
CA VAL A 335 14.10 -1.39 -2.14
C VAL A 335 15.16 -2.48 -2.11
N SER A 336 15.04 -3.47 -2.99
CA SER A 336 16.02 -4.57 -3.07
C SER A 336 16.11 -5.11 -4.49
N ASP A 337 17.32 -5.37 -4.93
CA ASP A 337 17.55 -6.04 -6.21
C ASP A 337 17.17 -7.53 -6.14
N LYS A 338 16.74 -8.05 -7.27
CA LYS A 338 16.30 -9.44 -7.47
C LYS A 338 17.37 -10.37 -8.04
N GLN A 339 18.51 -9.83 -8.41
CA GLN A 339 19.65 -10.59 -8.93
C GLN A 339 20.54 -11.09 -7.80
N LYS A 340 21.53 -11.92 -8.13
CA LYS A 340 22.49 -12.43 -7.14
C LYS A 340 23.41 -11.33 -6.64
N HIS A 341 23.50 -11.25 -5.32
CA HIS A 341 24.35 -10.32 -4.57
C HIS A 341 25.19 -11.03 -3.54
N LEU A 342 26.36 -10.47 -3.27
CA LEU A 342 27.21 -10.87 -2.14
C LEU A 342 26.46 -10.67 -0.83
N GLN A 343 26.66 -11.59 0.10
CA GLN A 343 26.07 -11.58 1.43
C GLN A 343 27.10 -11.20 2.46
N TYR A 344 26.72 -10.36 3.44
CA TYR A 344 27.67 -9.72 4.34
C TYR A 344 27.43 -10.02 5.82
N LEU A 345 26.17 -10.04 6.26
CA LEU A 345 25.78 -10.17 7.65
C LEU A 345 25.07 -11.50 7.90
N ASN A 346 25.34 -12.15 9.04
CA ASN A 346 24.45 -13.20 9.53
C ASN A 346 23.12 -12.60 10.03
N LEU A 347 22.11 -13.42 10.30
CA LEU A 347 20.79 -12.94 10.65
C LEU A 347 20.76 -12.08 11.93
N ASP A 348 21.54 -12.46 12.96
CA ASP A 348 21.57 -11.70 14.22
C ASP A 348 22.26 -10.34 14.07
N GLU A 349 23.29 -10.27 13.25
CA GLU A 349 23.95 -9.01 12.86
C GLU A 349 22.99 -8.13 12.06
N ALA A 350 22.30 -8.72 11.10
CA ALA A 350 21.28 -8.03 10.28
C ALA A 350 20.14 -7.46 11.14
N ARG A 351 19.61 -8.22 12.09
CA ARG A 351 18.59 -7.74 13.04
C ARG A 351 19.09 -6.53 13.85
N ARG A 352 20.33 -6.60 14.36
CA ARG A 352 20.93 -5.47 15.10
C ARG A 352 21.13 -4.26 14.20
N HIS A 353 21.56 -4.47 12.97
CA HIS A 353 21.75 -3.42 11.97
C HIS A 353 20.44 -2.73 11.63
N VAL A 354 19.41 -3.50 11.28
CA VAL A 354 18.07 -3.00 10.94
C VAL A 354 17.42 -2.26 12.12
N ALA A 355 17.55 -2.78 13.34
CA ALA A 355 17.03 -2.13 14.54
C ALA A 355 17.65 -0.75 14.82
N LYS A 356 18.91 -0.54 14.42
CA LYS A 356 19.61 0.75 14.52
C LYS A 356 19.29 1.68 13.34
N GLY A 357 18.82 1.12 12.21
CA GLY A 357 18.59 1.84 10.95
C GLY A 357 19.86 2.08 10.11
N ALA A 358 21.02 2.23 10.75
CA ALA A 358 22.34 2.30 10.12
C ALA A 358 23.39 1.85 11.14
N GLY A 359 24.57 1.44 10.70
CA GLY A 359 25.60 0.99 11.61
C GLY A 359 26.97 0.89 10.94
N ILE A 360 28.01 0.93 11.74
CA ILE A 360 29.40 0.73 11.32
C ILE A 360 29.62 -0.77 11.12
N TRP A 361 30.23 -1.15 10.01
CA TRP A 361 30.69 -2.51 9.73
C TRP A 361 32.17 -2.63 10.06
N GLU A 362 32.48 -2.98 11.30
CA GLU A 362 33.85 -3.00 11.83
C GLU A 362 34.81 -3.82 10.96
N TRP A 363 34.36 -4.95 10.40
CA TRP A 363 35.17 -5.79 9.53
C TRP A 363 35.59 -5.08 8.22
N ALA A 364 34.86 -4.03 7.81
CA ALA A 364 35.15 -3.22 6.64
C ALA A 364 35.96 -1.94 6.99
N CYS A 365 36.28 -1.71 8.26
CA CYS A 365 37.10 -0.57 8.74
C CYS A 365 38.58 -0.93 8.84
N ASN A 366 39.46 0.08 8.80
CA ASN A 366 40.86 -0.04 9.12
C ASN A 366 41.39 1.10 10.02
N ASP A 367 40.48 1.83 10.67
CA ASP A 367 40.77 2.96 11.56
C ASP A 367 40.99 2.55 13.04
N GLY A 368 41.15 1.23 13.30
CA GLY A 368 41.33 0.64 14.62
C GLY A 368 40.00 0.30 15.31
N HIS A 369 39.88 -0.95 15.81
CA HIS A 369 38.66 -1.49 16.42
C HIS A 369 38.73 -1.48 17.96
N SER A 370 39.10 -0.42 18.60
CA SER A 370 39.08 -0.36 20.04
C SER A 370 38.14 0.73 20.55
N SER A 371 37.77 0.61 21.81
CA SER A 371 36.93 1.56 22.54
C SER A 371 37.42 3.01 22.54
N GLU A 372 38.56 3.29 21.99
CA GLU A 372 39.12 4.60 21.69
C GLU A 372 39.17 4.72 20.17
N LEU A 373 38.08 5.23 19.57
CA LEU A 373 37.96 5.49 18.13
C LEU A 373 38.96 6.59 17.77
N GLU A 374 40.04 6.25 17.07
CA GLU A 374 40.83 7.24 16.38
C GLU A 374 39.96 7.88 15.28
N ASP A 375 40.11 9.19 15.06
CA ASP A 375 39.37 9.87 14.00
C ASP A 375 39.76 9.28 12.64
N PRO A 376 38.79 8.80 11.83
CA PRO A 376 39.07 8.30 10.49
C PRO A 376 39.46 9.46 9.58
N ASP A 377 40.34 9.20 8.60
CA ASP A 377 40.63 10.15 7.54
C ASP A 377 39.45 10.27 6.57
N VAL A 378 38.75 9.15 6.36
CA VAL A 378 37.56 9.06 5.45
C VAL A 378 36.47 8.20 6.07
N VAL A 379 35.25 8.68 6.01
CA VAL A 379 34.03 7.90 6.29
C VAL A 379 33.32 7.63 4.98
N LEU A 380 33.14 6.37 4.65
CA LEU A 380 32.33 5.93 3.54
C LEU A 380 30.99 5.40 4.06
N ALA A 381 29.89 5.73 3.39
CA ALA A 381 28.57 5.26 3.74
C ALA A 381 27.79 4.87 2.48
N SER A 382 26.99 3.84 2.60
CA SER A 382 26.09 3.40 1.53
C SER A 382 24.74 2.95 2.09
N ALA A 383 23.74 2.86 1.24
CA ALA A 383 22.44 2.29 1.56
C ALA A 383 21.94 1.47 0.35
N GLY A 384 21.45 0.26 0.60
CA GLY A 384 21.02 -0.67 -0.43
C GLY A 384 22.12 -1.64 -0.89
N ASP A 385 21.72 -2.68 -1.57
CA ASP A 385 22.57 -3.82 -1.95
C ASP A 385 23.68 -3.44 -2.96
N ILE A 386 23.34 -2.79 -4.04
CA ILE A 386 24.33 -2.40 -5.07
C ILE A 386 25.26 -1.29 -4.56
N PRO A 387 24.78 -0.18 -3.98
CA PRO A 387 25.68 0.83 -3.42
C PRO A 387 26.62 0.28 -2.34
N THR A 388 26.15 -0.67 -1.54
CA THR A 388 27.02 -1.37 -0.55
C THR A 388 28.16 -2.12 -1.22
N LYS A 389 27.87 -2.91 -2.24
CA LYS A 389 28.87 -3.65 -3.01
C LYS A 389 29.92 -2.72 -3.61
N GLU A 390 29.48 -1.65 -4.27
CA GLU A 390 30.38 -0.68 -4.92
C GLU A 390 31.25 0.07 -3.89
N CYS A 391 30.65 0.42 -2.74
CA CYS A 391 31.39 1.07 -1.67
C CYS A 391 32.44 0.17 -1.05
N LEU A 392 32.14 -1.10 -0.82
CA LEU A 392 33.11 -2.09 -0.32
C LEU A 392 34.24 -2.32 -1.32
N GLY A 393 33.91 -2.39 -2.64
CA GLY A 393 34.93 -2.44 -3.69
C GLY A 393 35.84 -1.21 -3.70
N ALA A 394 35.30 -0.02 -3.49
CA ALA A 394 36.09 1.21 -3.37
C ALA A 394 37.03 1.17 -2.14
N ILE A 395 36.56 0.62 -1.01
CA ILE A 395 37.40 0.44 0.19
C ILE A 395 38.61 -0.45 -0.09
N GLU A 396 38.43 -1.56 -0.77
CA GLU A 396 39.53 -2.46 -1.13
C GLU A 396 40.55 -1.75 -2.02
N ILE A 397 40.10 -0.99 -3.01
CA ILE A 397 40.98 -0.19 -3.87
C ILE A 397 41.74 0.85 -3.06
N LEU A 398 41.08 1.54 -2.13
CA LEU A 398 41.74 2.52 -1.25
C LEU A 398 42.81 1.88 -0.37
N ARG A 399 42.54 0.68 0.17
CA ARG A 399 43.51 -0.08 0.98
C ARG A 399 44.75 -0.46 0.17
N GLU A 400 44.57 -0.84 -1.09
CA GLU A 400 45.69 -1.18 -1.99
C GLU A 400 46.52 0.06 -2.38
N GLN A 401 45.84 1.15 -2.74
CA GLN A 401 46.47 2.33 -3.33
C GLN A 401 47.03 3.30 -2.25
N ILE A 402 46.38 3.37 -1.09
CA ILE A 402 46.70 4.30 0.00
C ILE A 402 46.62 3.55 1.33
N PRO A 403 47.54 2.60 1.62
CA PRO A 403 47.44 1.71 2.79
C PRO A 403 47.42 2.43 4.16
N GLN A 404 47.93 3.66 4.23
CA GLN A 404 47.97 4.47 5.45
C GLN A 404 46.64 5.20 5.72
N LEU A 405 45.74 5.24 4.77
CA LEU A 405 44.43 5.93 4.91
C LEU A 405 43.55 5.18 5.89
N LYS A 406 43.06 5.88 6.93
CA LYS A 406 42.13 5.33 7.91
C LYS A 406 40.68 5.48 7.38
N VAL A 407 40.07 4.37 7.01
CA VAL A 407 38.72 4.33 6.44
C VAL A 407 37.78 3.71 7.46
N ARG A 408 36.65 4.38 7.70
CA ARG A 408 35.48 3.86 8.42
C ARG A 408 34.33 3.63 7.45
N TYR A 409 33.66 2.51 7.62
CA TYR A 409 32.48 2.17 6.82
C TYR A 409 31.29 1.84 7.69
#